data_f8444e8fdb930f4bfc10b01ecd428522
#
_entry.id   f8444e8fdb930f4bfc10b01ecd428522
#
_cell.length_a   1.000
_cell.length_b   1.000
_cell.length_c   1.000
_cell.angle_alpha   90.00
_cell.angle_beta   90.00
_cell.angle_gamma   90.00
#
_symmetry.space_group_name_H-M   'P 1'
#
loop_
_entity.id
_entity.type
_entity.pdbx_description
1 polymer ?
#
loop_
_entity_poly.entity_id
_entity_poly.type
_entity_poly.pdbx_seq_one_letter_code
_entity_poly.pdbx_strand_id
1 'polypeptide(L)'
;MTGPDPDRIQYAQIAGAAARHAQAWLTAEQEAAAVAELKQAAAGRADLLAECAGTALGFGEGGQDAARYRQIAELCIAAGADRSLIERWIAVGRQRAAAAAATPHAGPPARG
;
A
#
# COMPACT_ATOMS: atom_id res chain seq x y z
N MET A 1 18.12 7.42 22.38
CA MET A 1 16.88 7.36 21.98
C MET A 1 16.65 7.84 20.61
N THR A 2 15.89 7.15 19.98
CA THR A 2 15.72 7.47 18.62
C THR A 2 14.34 8.00 18.42
N GLY A 3 14.21 8.98 17.62
CA GLY A 3 12.91 9.44 17.22
C GLY A 3 12.27 8.49 16.23
N PRO A 4 11.12 8.85 15.70
CA PRO A 4 10.48 8.07 14.68
C PRO A 4 11.37 7.98 13.44
N ASP A 5 11.32 6.87 12.77
CA ASP A 5 12.07 6.66 11.55
C ASP A 5 11.48 7.52 10.44
N PRO A 6 12.25 8.46 9.87
CA PRO A 6 11.70 9.32 8.81
C PRO A 6 11.17 8.54 7.61
N ASP A 7 11.81 7.42 7.28
CA ASP A 7 11.32 6.61 6.16
C ASP A 7 9.95 6.03 6.47
N ARG A 8 9.72 5.62 7.71
CA ARG A 8 8.42 5.06 8.07
C ARG A 8 7.35 6.14 8.11
N ILE A 9 7.70 7.34 8.51
CA ILE A 9 6.76 8.46 8.48
C ILE A 9 6.40 8.77 7.03
N GLN A 10 7.41 8.85 6.16
CA GLN A 10 7.15 9.15 4.77
C GLN A 10 6.35 8.04 4.10
N TYR A 11 6.67 6.79 4.40
CA TYR A 11 5.91 5.66 3.88
C TYR A 11 4.44 5.76 4.29
N ALA A 12 4.18 6.11 5.54
CA ALA A 12 2.81 6.26 6.02
C ALA A 12 2.07 7.36 5.26
N GLN A 13 2.76 8.44 4.90
CA GLN A 13 2.16 9.50 4.12
C GLN A 13 1.78 9.02 2.73
N ILE A 14 2.67 8.24 2.11
CA ILE A 14 2.41 7.67 0.80
C ILE A 14 1.21 6.71 0.86
N ALA A 15 1.25 5.80 1.82
CA ALA A 15 0.19 4.81 1.96
C ALA A 15 -1.15 5.47 2.28
N GLY A 16 -1.13 6.50 3.13
CA GLY A 16 -2.35 7.22 3.46
C GLY A 16 -2.94 7.94 2.26
N ALA A 17 -2.08 8.58 1.46
CA ALA A 17 -2.54 9.27 0.26
C ALA A 17 -3.13 8.27 -0.74
N ALA A 18 -2.44 7.16 -0.96
CA ALA A 18 -2.94 6.15 -1.88
C ALA A 18 -4.28 5.59 -1.41
N ALA A 19 -4.40 5.33 -0.12
CA ALA A 19 -5.64 4.78 0.43
C ALA A 19 -6.80 5.76 0.31
N ARG A 20 -6.54 7.05 0.49
CA ARG A 20 -7.60 8.05 0.38
C ARG A 20 -8.16 8.12 -1.03
N HIS A 21 -7.32 7.93 -2.04
CA HIS A 21 -7.74 8.05 -3.43
C HIS A 21 -8.22 6.74 -4.04
N ALA A 22 -7.83 5.61 -3.47
CA ALA A 22 -8.09 4.32 -4.11
C ALA A 22 -9.57 3.97 -4.09
N GLN A 23 -10.06 3.58 -5.26
CA GLN A 23 -11.42 3.12 -5.44
C GLN A 23 -11.36 1.97 -6.43
N ALA A 24 -12.48 1.30 -6.66
CA ALA A 24 -12.48 0.22 -7.63
C ALA A 24 -12.07 0.72 -9.00
N TRP A 25 -12.45 1.94 -9.34
CA TRP A 25 -12.00 2.59 -10.56
C TRP A 25 -11.98 4.08 -10.33
N LEU A 26 -11.20 4.77 -11.13
CA LEU A 26 -11.02 6.20 -11.03
C LEU A 26 -11.21 6.83 -12.40
N THR A 27 -11.74 8.06 -12.41
CA THR A 27 -11.72 8.83 -13.65
C THR A 27 -10.29 9.26 -13.93
N ALA A 28 -10.03 9.66 -15.17
CA ALA A 28 -8.69 10.14 -15.53
C ALA A 28 -8.27 11.33 -14.65
N GLU A 29 -9.20 12.22 -14.34
CA GLU A 29 -8.90 13.37 -13.50
C GLU A 29 -8.57 12.95 -12.07
N GLN A 30 -9.33 12.01 -11.53
CA GLN A 30 -9.08 11.51 -10.20
C GLN A 30 -7.73 10.81 -10.13
N GLU A 31 -7.42 10.03 -11.15
CA GLU A 31 -6.14 9.34 -11.19
C GLU A 31 -4.99 10.33 -11.24
N ALA A 32 -5.10 11.36 -12.07
CA ALA A 32 -4.04 12.35 -12.19
C ALA A 32 -3.82 13.09 -10.86
N ALA A 33 -4.90 13.43 -10.17
CA ALA A 33 -4.79 14.10 -8.89
C ALA A 33 -4.11 13.20 -7.86
N ALA A 34 -4.48 11.92 -7.84
CA ALA A 34 -3.89 10.96 -6.92
C ALA A 34 -2.41 10.79 -7.18
N VAL A 35 -2.03 10.65 -8.46
CA VAL A 35 -0.63 10.47 -8.84
C VAL A 35 0.19 11.69 -8.44
N ALA A 36 -0.36 12.89 -8.64
CA ALA A 36 0.36 14.11 -8.28
C ALA A 36 0.61 14.16 -6.77
N GLU A 37 -0.38 13.80 -5.98
CA GLU A 37 -0.22 13.80 -4.53
C GLU A 37 0.80 12.76 -4.09
N LEU A 38 0.79 11.58 -4.73
CA LEU A 38 1.75 10.54 -4.39
C LEU A 38 3.17 10.96 -4.74
N LYS A 39 3.36 11.62 -5.87
CA LYS A 39 4.68 12.11 -6.22
C LYS A 39 5.19 13.09 -5.19
N GLN A 40 4.33 13.97 -4.71
CA GLN A 40 4.71 14.90 -3.67
C GLN A 40 5.07 14.19 -2.37
N ALA A 41 4.24 13.25 -1.95
CA ALA A 41 4.49 12.53 -0.71
C ALA A 41 5.78 11.73 -0.79
N ALA A 42 6.05 11.15 -1.94
CA ALA A 42 7.25 10.32 -2.11
C ALA A 42 8.52 11.15 -2.23
N ALA A 43 8.41 12.36 -2.76
CA ALA A 43 9.57 13.25 -2.89
C ALA A 43 10.77 12.54 -3.54
N GLY A 44 10.52 11.80 -4.61
CA GLY A 44 11.57 11.10 -5.33
C GLY A 44 11.92 9.72 -4.79
N ARG A 45 11.28 9.27 -3.74
CA ARG A 45 11.58 7.97 -3.15
C ARG A 45 10.82 6.85 -3.86
N ALA A 46 11.34 6.45 -5.02
CA ALA A 46 10.73 5.37 -5.80
C ALA A 46 10.71 4.04 -5.03
N ASP A 47 11.66 3.87 -4.12
CA ASP A 47 11.71 2.66 -3.30
C ASP A 47 10.52 2.57 -2.35
N LEU A 48 10.11 3.68 -1.76
CA LEU A 48 8.95 3.68 -0.86
C LEU A 48 7.65 3.50 -1.63
N LEU A 49 7.58 4.06 -2.83
CA LEU A 49 6.41 3.81 -3.69
C LEU A 49 6.33 2.33 -4.03
N ALA A 50 7.46 1.70 -4.31
CA ALA A 50 7.48 0.27 -4.62
C ALA A 50 7.07 -0.56 -3.41
N GLU A 51 7.50 -0.15 -2.23
CA GLU A 51 7.10 -0.86 -1.01
C GLU A 51 5.58 -0.81 -0.85
N CYS A 52 4.99 0.35 -1.05
CA CYS A 52 3.54 0.49 -0.93
C CYS A 52 2.82 -0.32 -2.00
N ALA A 53 3.28 -0.22 -3.26
CA ALA A 53 2.63 -0.93 -4.35
C ALA A 53 2.68 -2.44 -4.15
N GLY A 54 3.87 -2.96 -3.86
CA GLY A 54 4.03 -4.40 -3.73
C GLY A 54 3.29 -4.95 -2.53
N THR A 55 3.43 -4.27 -1.39
CA THR A 55 2.75 -4.72 -0.17
C THR A 55 1.23 -4.73 -0.38
N ALA A 56 0.69 -3.71 -1.05
CA ALA A 56 -0.75 -3.68 -1.31
C ALA A 56 -1.18 -4.83 -2.21
N LEU A 57 -0.42 -5.10 -3.27
CA LEU A 57 -0.76 -6.19 -4.17
C LEU A 57 -0.77 -7.53 -3.44
N GLY A 58 0.27 -7.79 -2.66
CA GLY A 58 0.36 -9.06 -1.96
C GLY A 58 -0.68 -9.20 -0.87
N PHE A 59 -0.89 -8.14 -0.11
CA PHE A 59 -1.84 -8.18 1.00
C PHE A 59 -3.27 -8.34 0.49
N GLY A 60 -3.61 -7.70 -0.61
CA GLY A 60 -4.98 -7.70 -1.13
C GLY A 60 -5.33 -8.89 -2.00
N GLU A 61 -4.36 -9.76 -2.29
CA GLU A 61 -4.60 -10.90 -3.18
C GLU A 61 -5.75 -11.76 -2.69
N GLY A 62 -6.74 -11.96 -3.55
CA GLY A 62 -7.83 -12.86 -3.23
C GLY A 62 -8.81 -12.38 -2.18
N GLY A 63 -8.60 -11.19 -1.64
CA GLY A 63 -9.50 -10.66 -0.63
C GLY A 63 -10.66 -9.89 -1.23
N GLN A 64 -11.55 -9.44 -0.37
CA GLN A 64 -12.71 -8.69 -0.80
C GLN A 64 -12.34 -7.33 -1.36
N ASP A 65 -11.26 -6.76 -0.86
CA ASP A 65 -10.83 -5.44 -1.29
C ASP A 65 -9.73 -5.49 -2.34
N ALA A 66 -9.61 -6.62 -3.05
CA ALA A 66 -8.52 -6.79 -4.02
C ALA A 66 -8.48 -5.67 -5.05
N ALA A 67 -9.65 -5.22 -5.51
CA ALA A 67 -9.68 -4.15 -6.51
C ALA A 67 -9.11 -2.85 -5.95
N ARG A 68 -9.41 -2.55 -4.69
CA ARG A 68 -8.90 -1.34 -4.07
C ARG A 68 -7.39 -1.42 -3.85
N TYR A 69 -6.90 -2.57 -3.39
CA TYR A 69 -5.46 -2.74 -3.21
C TYR A 69 -4.71 -2.69 -4.53
N ARG A 70 -5.32 -3.25 -5.58
CA ARG A 70 -4.72 -3.15 -6.90
C ARG A 70 -4.65 -1.70 -7.36
N GLN A 71 -5.69 -0.92 -7.08
CA GLN A 71 -5.69 0.48 -7.43
C GLN A 71 -4.61 1.25 -6.68
N ILE A 72 -4.42 0.95 -5.40
CA ILE A 72 -3.33 1.54 -4.65
C ILE A 72 -1.99 1.29 -5.35
N ALA A 73 -1.77 0.05 -5.76
CA ALA A 73 -0.53 -0.31 -6.43
C ALA A 73 -0.37 0.42 -7.76
N GLU A 74 -1.44 0.49 -8.54
CA GLU A 74 -1.38 1.15 -9.83
C GLU A 74 -1.07 2.64 -9.69
N LEU A 75 -1.64 3.28 -8.69
CA LEU A 75 -1.36 4.69 -8.45
C LEU A 75 0.11 4.90 -8.08
N CYS A 76 0.65 4.04 -7.24
CA CYS A 76 2.06 4.15 -6.85
C CYS A 76 2.98 3.89 -8.03
N ILE A 77 2.64 2.93 -8.89
CA ILE A 77 3.43 2.65 -10.08
C ILE A 77 3.40 3.85 -11.02
N ALA A 78 2.23 4.44 -11.22
CA ALA A 78 2.10 5.62 -12.05
C ALA A 78 2.88 6.80 -11.48
N ALA A 79 3.03 6.86 -10.17
CA ALA A 79 3.79 7.93 -9.52
C ALA A 79 5.31 7.70 -9.57
N GLY A 80 5.76 6.55 -10.07
CA GLY A 80 7.18 6.32 -10.27
C GLY A 80 7.80 5.26 -9.40
N ALA A 81 7.02 4.29 -8.93
CA ALA A 81 7.57 3.21 -8.12
C ALA A 81 8.67 2.45 -8.87
N ASP A 82 9.68 2.04 -8.12
CA ASP A 82 10.77 1.24 -8.68
C ASP A 82 10.27 -0.17 -8.91
N ARG A 83 10.02 -0.49 -10.17
CA ARG A 83 9.42 -1.77 -10.52
C ARG A 83 10.28 -2.97 -10.15
N SER A 84 11.58 -2.78 -10.09
CA SER A 84 12.48 -3.88 -9.75
C SER A 84 12.30 -4.35 -8.31
N LEU A 85 11.69 -3.53 -7.45
CA LEU A 85 11.49 -3.86 -6.06
C LEU A 85 10.09 -4.40 -5.76
N ILE A 86 9.17 -4.27 -6.69
CA ILE A 86 7.77 -4.56 -6.40
C ILE A 86 7.55 -6.01 -6.02
N GLU A 87 8.19 -6.95 -6.73
CA GLU A 87 7.99 -8.37 -6.43
C GLU A 87 8.42 -8.74 -5.02
N ARG A 88 9.52 -8.13 -4.58
CA ARG A 88 9.97 -8.36 -3.21
C ARG A 88 8.88 -7.96 -2.21
N TRP A 89 8.26 -6.82 -2.44
CA TRP A 89 7.25 -6.34 -1.51
C TRP A 89 5.92 -7.08 -1.64
N ILE A 90 5.64 -7.64 -2.83
CA ILE A 90 4.47 -8.51 -2.97
C ILE A 90 4.62 -9.70 -2.01
N ALA A 91 5.80 -10.29 -1.95
CA ALA A 91 6.03 -11.41 -1.03
C ALA A 91 5.80 -10.99 0.42
N VAL A 92 6.25 -9.79 0.78
CA VAL A 92 6.02 -9.27 2.13
C VAL A 92 4.53 -9.07 2.39
N GLY A 93 3.81 -8.53 1.41
CA GLY A 93 2.36 -8.34 1.55
C GLY A 93 1.63 -9.66 1.74
N ARG A 94 2.03 -10.67 0.98
CA ARG A 94 1.45 -12.01 1.14
C ARG A 94 1.70 -12.56 2.53
N GLN A 95 2.90 -12.37 3.05
CA GLN A 95 3.23 -12.82 4.39
C GLN A 95 2.39 -12.12 5.44
N ARG A 96 2.18 -10.83 5.28
CA ARG A 96 1.37 -10.07 6.22
C ARG A 96 -0.08 -10.50 6.18
N ALA A 97 -0.60 -10.80 4.98
CA ALA A 97 -1.96 -11.29 4.86
C ALA A 97 -2.11 -12.65 5.53
N ALA A 98 -1.14 -13.54 5.31
CA ALA A 98 -1.17 -14.85 5.93
C ALA A 98 -1.09 -14.74 7.45
N ALA A 99 -0.24 -13.84 7.96
CA ALA A 99 -0.13 -13.65 9.39
C ALA A 99 -1.42 -13.10 9.99
N ALA A 100 -2.06 -12.17 9.27
CA ALA A 100 -3.33 -11.62 9.74
C ALA A 100 -4.42 -12.68 9.75
N ALA A 101 -4.45 -13.54 8.75
CA ALA A 101 -5.44 -14.59 8.69
C ALA A 101 -5.20 -15.66 9.74
N ALA A 102 -3.94 -15.93 10.06
CA ALA A 102 -3.60 -16.95 11.04
C ALA A 102 -3.76 -16.48 12.47
N THR A 103 -3.73 -15.18 12.69
CA THR A 103 -3.80 -14.65 14.05
C THR A 103 -5.23 -14.64 14.51
N PRO A 104 -5.53 -15.26 15.64
CA PRO A 104 -6.88 -15.21 16.18
C PRO A 104 -7.24 -13.77 16.46
N HIS A 105 -8.46 -13.45 16.26
CA HIS A 105 -8.87 -12.13 16.55
C HIS A 105 -8.77 -11.87 18.01
N ALA A 106 -8.29 -10.73 18.30
CA ALA A 106 -8.20 -10.34 19.63
C ALA A 106 -9.53 -10.30 20.27
N GLY A 107 -10.47 -10.24 19.56
CA GLY A 107 -11.74 -10.27 20.11
C GLY A 107 -12.00 -11.50 20.67
N PRO A 108 -12.99 -11.62 21.15
CA PRO A 108 -13.33 -12.50 21.91
C PRO A 108 -13.47 -13.62 21.51
N PRO A 109 -13.25 -14.13 22.04
CA PRO A 109 -13.15 -15.24 21.76
C PRO A 109 -14.32 -15.63 22.04
N ALA A 110 -14.76 -15.80 21.83
CA ALA A 110 -15.65 -16.31 22.00
C ALA A 110 -16.23 -16.78 22.75
N ARG A 111 -16.43 -17.03 22.80
CA ARG A 111 -16.93 -17.50 23.29
C ARG A 111 -17.03 -18.25 23.48
N GLY A 112 -17.00 -18.21 23.54
CA GLY A 112 -17.26 -19.02 24.14
C GLY A 112 -17.83 -19.84 24.14
#